data_5b8e5b5fd6fea211bb3c4a097b0a5198
#
_entry.id   5b8e5b5fd6fea211bb3c4a097b0a5198
#
_cell.length_a   1.000
_cell.length_b   1.000
_cell.length_c   1.000
_cell.angle_alpha   90.00
_cell.angle_beta   90.00
_cell.angle_gamma   90.00
#
_symmetry.space_group_name_H-M   'P 1'
#
loop_
_entity.id
_entity.type
_entity.pdbx_description
1 polymer ?
#
loop_
_entity_poly.entity_id
_entity_poly.type
_entity_poly.pdbx_seq_one_letter_code
_entity_poly.pdbx_strand_id
1 'polypeptide(L)'
;DDGRRFRARLVGVDPRRELALLAIDAEGLPAFAPAAAERAAPGTRVLALSNLFGVAVGDERVSAQRGVVSAVVPLAARRGAAEAPYRGAVYVLDCTTNNPGSAGGALVDARGRLLGMLGKELRSTGSGIWLNYALPADELAKGCAEIEAGTVARPAAVEMRPFDPRRLGIVLVPDLLDSTPPYVESLVPDSPAARAGLVRDDLVIAVNGRAVASRAAVERALGELAAGDPVRLAVVRDGVVVDVDVGPRPQDKETR
;
A
#
# COMPACT_ATOMS: atom_id res chain seq x y z
N ASP A 1 17.30 18.69 3.50
CA ASP A 1 16.18 19.35 2.81
C ASP A 1 16.49 20.84 2.68
N ASP A 2 16.97 21.23 1.50
CA ASP A 2 17.39 22.61 1.18
C ASP A 2 16.43 23.28 0.14
N GLY A 3 15.30 22.63 -0.17
CA GLY A 3 14.28 23.13 -1.08
C GLY A 3 14.64 23.12 -2.55
N ARG A 4 15.83 22.63 -2.95
CA ARG A 4 16.21 22.53 -4.35
C ARG A 4 15.40 21.45 -5.06
N ARG A 5 15.05 21.73 -6.33
CA ARG A 5 14.29 20.81 -7.19
C ARG A 5 15.10 20.49 -8.45
N PHE A 6 15.15 19.22 -8.78
CA PHE A 6 15.87 18.73 -9.97
C PHE A 6 14.93 17.95 -10.87
N ARG A 7 15.14 18.06 -12.16
CA ARG A 7 14.47 17.17 -13.13
C ARG A 7 15.11 15.80 -13.02
N ALA A 8 14.31 14.76 -12.82
CA ALA A 8 14.77 13.38 -12.75
C ALA A 8 14.43 12.60 -14.02
N ARG A 9 15.29 11.67 -14.39
CA ARG A 9 15.09 10.69 -15.46
C ARG A 9 15.07 9.29 -14.85
N LEU A 10 14.07 8.50 -15.22
CA LEU A 10 13.99 7.10 -14.79
C LEU A 10 15.12 6.30 -15.46
N VAL A 11 15.96 5.64 -14.67
CA VAL A 11 16.99 4.69 -15.11
C VAL A 11 16.38 3.31 -15.27
N GLY A 12 15.63 2.86 -14.26
CA GLY A 12 14.92 1.59 -14.29
C GLY A 12 14.15 1.32 -13.00
N VAL A 13 13.50 0.16 -12.97
CA VAL A 13 12.69 -0.28 -11.82
C VAL A 13 13.01 -1.73 -11.48
N ASP A 14 12.98 -2.08 -10.21
CA ASP A 14 12.93 -3.45 -9.71
C ASP A 14 11.54 -3.72 -9.11
N PRO A 15 10.63 -4.34 -9.87
CA PRO A 15 9.28 -4.62 -9.40
C PRO A 15 9.24 -5.59 -8.23
N ARG A 16 10.26 -6.42 -8.04
CA ARG A 16 10.34 -7.38 -6.94
C ARG A 16 10.60 -6.67 -5.61
N ARG A 17 11.59 -5.76 -5.58
CA ARG A 17 11.90 -4.94 -4.39
C ARG A 17 11.08 -3.66 -4.34
N GLU A 18 10.28 -3.37 -5.39
CA GLU A 18 9.49 -2.15 -5.53
C GLU A 18 10.36 -0.89 -5.47
N LEU A 19 11.52 -0.95 -6.14
CA LEU A 19 12.48 0.13 -6.28
C LEU A 19 12.36 0.81 -7.64
N ALA A 20 12.56 2.14 -7.64
CA ALA A 20 12.82 2.90 -8.85
C ALA A 20 14.17 3.63 -8.70
N LEU A 21 15.03 3.49 -9.69
CA LEU A 21 16.30 4.22 -9.77
C LEU A 21 16.13 5.42 -10.68
N LEU A 22 16.38 6.60 -10.14
CA LEU A 22 16.29 7.88 -10.85
C LEU A 22 17.67 8.51 -10.97
N ALA A 23 17.98 9.12 -12.11
CA ALA A 23 19.16 9.95 -12.30
C ALA A 23 18.75 11.43 -12.35
N ILE A 24 19.55 12.27 -11.70
CA ILE A 24 19.43 13.71 -11.72
C ILE A 24 20.75 14.33 -12.21
N ASP A 25 20.69 15.48 -12.84
CA ASP A 25 21.85 16.24 -13.28
C ASP A 25 22.27 17.20 -12.15
N ALA A 26 23.01 16.68 -11.19
CA ALA A 26 23.49 17.41 -10.02
C ALA A 26 24.72 16.72 -9.40
N GLU A 27 25.67 17.55 -8.94
CA GLU A 27 26.89 17.09 -8.28
C GLU A 27 26.97 17.63 -6.85
N GLY A 28 27.81 16.98 -6.02
CA GLY A 28 28.13 17.45 -4.67
C GLY A 28 26.95 17.43 -3.68
N LEU A 29 25.93 16.63 -3.94
CA LEU A 29 24.80 16.48 -3.01
C LEU A 29 25.19 15.54 -1.86
N PRO A 30 24.79 15.86 -0.61
CA PRO A 30 24.86 14.91 0.47
C PRO A 30 24.05 13.65 0.13
N ALA A 31 24.66 12.47 0.29
CA ALA A 31 24.04 11.20 -0.01
C ALA A 31 24.32 10.16 1.07
N PHE A 32 23.42 9.23 1.24
CA PHE A 32 23.67 8.02 2.02
C PHE A 32 24.54 7.05 1.21
N ALA A 33 25.34 6.21 1.90
CA ALA A 33 26.10 5.12 1.32
C ALA A 33 25.42 3.77 1.63
N PRO A 34 24.54 3.24 0.75
CA PRO A 34 23.73 2.05 1.05
C PRO A 34 24.57 0.79 1.30
N ALA A 35 25.71 0.67 0.63
CA ALA A 35 26.54 -0.53 0.68
C ALA A 35 27.40 -0.68 1.96
N ALA A 36 27.48 0.35 2.81
CA ALA A 36 28.39 0.39 3.95
C ALA A 36 27.78 -0.04 5.30
N ALA A 37 26.49 -0.34 5.34
CA ALA A 37 25.80 -0.62 6.60
C ALA A 37 25.79 -2.13 6.90
N GLU A 38 26.27 -2.51 8.07
CA GLU A 38 25.95 -3.81 8.65
C GLU A 38 24.43 -3.92 8.90
N ARG A 39 23.89 -5.12 8.74
CA ARG A 39 22.48 -5.35 9.05
C ARG A 39 22.18 -5.05 10.51
N ALA A 40 21.12 -4.29 10.72
CA ALA A 40 20.66 -3.98 12.07
C ALA A 40 20.09 -5.25 12.75
N ALA A 41 20.43 -5.42 14.03
CA ALA A 41 19.83 -6.46 14.85
C ALA A 41 18.56 -5.94 15.57
N PRO A 42 17.65 -6.83 16.03
CA PRO A 42 16.57 -6.46 16.94
C PRO A 42 17.11 -5.68 18.15
N GLY A 43 16.38 -4.64 18.56
CA GLY A 43 16.81 -3.71 19.61
C GLY A 43 17.63 -2.49 19.10
N THR A 44 18.04 -2.47 17.83
CA THR A 44 18.73 -1.30 17.25
C THR A 44 17.82 -0.09 17.21
N ARG A 45 18.27 1.02 17.81
CA ARG A 45 17.55 2.32 17.77
C ARG A 45 17.66 2.94 16.39
N VAL A 46 16.55 3.45 15.88
CA VAL A 46 16.45 4.00 14.53
C VAL A 46 15.71 5.33 14.50
N LEU A 47 15.94 6.08 13.42
CA LEU A 47 15.10 7.20 13.00
C LEU A 47 14.52 6.87 11.62
N ALA A 48 13.21 6.97 11.49
CA ALA A 48 12.50 6.93 10.23
C ALA A 48 12.30 8.36 9.73
N LEU A 49 12.78 8.65 8.53
CA LEU A 49 12.80 9.97 7.91
C LEU A 49 12.00 9.93 6.62
N SER A 50 10.85 10.57 6.57
CA SER A 50 10.00 10.67 5.37
C SER A 50 8.86 11.66 5.61
N ASN A 51 7.92 11.77 4.70
CA ASN A 51 6.63 12.43 4.93
C ASN A 51 5.67 11.48 5.67
N LEU A 52 6.03 11.09 6.90
CA LEU A 52 5.39 10.00 7.68
C LEU A 52 3.91 10.23 7.98
N PHE A 53 3.45 11.46 7.96
CA PHE A 53 2.08 11.82 8.33
C PHE A 53 1.27 12.36 7.15
N GLY A 54 1.87 12.43 5.95
CA GLY A 54 1.20 12.96 4.76
C GLY A 54 0.73 14.43 4.90
N VAL A 55 1.33 15.18 5.85
CA VAL A 55 0.92 16.56 6.14
C VAL A 55 1.72 17.59 5.34
N ALA A 56 2.84 17.18 4.73
CA ALA A 56 3.63 18.05 3.88
C ALA A 56 2.95 18.13 2.50
N VAL A 57 2.31 19.25 2.23
CA VAL A 57 1.66 19.53 0.95
C VAL A 57 2.38 20.70 0.31
N GLY A 58 3.21 20.41 -0.68
CA GLY A 58 3.89 21.42 -1.50
C GLY A 58 5.33 21.77 -1.08
N ASP A 59 5.68 21.81 0.18
CA ASP A 59 7.06 22.01 0.65
C ASP A 59 7.75 20.72 1.11
N GLU A 60 7.02 19.64 1.23
CA GLU A 60 7.45 18.25 1.46
C GLU A 60 8.58 18.11 2.52
N ARG A 61 8.44 18.79 3.64
CA ARG A 61 9.41 18.72 4.72
C ARG A 61 9.47 17.30 5.30
N VAL A 62 10.69 16.86 5.54
CA VAL A 62 10.94 15.55 6.16
C VAL A 62 10.50 15.59 7.61
N SER A 63 9.62 14.67 7.99
CA SER A 63 9.32 14.35 9.38
C SER A 63 10.24 13.22 9.86
N ALA A 64 10.53 13.22 11.16
CA ALA A 64 11.38 12.23 11.80
C ALA A 64 10.63 11.52 12.92
N GLN A 65 10.68 10.21 12.94
CA GLN A 65 10.12 9.40 14.03
C GLN A 65 11.18 8.45 14.58
N ARG A 66 11.28 8.40 15.90
CA ARG A 66 12.18 7.49 16.59
C ARG A 66 11.51 6.15 16.86
N GLY A 67 12.26 5.07 16.64
CA GLY A 67 11.81 3.73 16.93
C GLY A 67 12.96 2.75 17.15
N VAL A 68 12.60 1.48 17.11
CA VAL A 68 13.51 0.35 17.28
C VAL A 68 13.22 -0.69 16.20
N VAL A 69 14.24 -1.39 15.73
CA VAL A 69 14.05 -2.63 14.97
C VAL A 69 13.52 -3.68 15.93
N SER A 70 12.26 -4.05 15.79
CA SER A 70 11.61 -5.05 16.64
C SER A 70 11.96 -6.48 16.23
N ALA A 71 12.10 -6.72 14.92
CA ALA A 71 12.44 -8.03 14.37
C ALA A 71 13.11 -7.90 13.00
N VAL A 72 13.80 -8.97 12.60
CA VAL A 72 14.32 -9.16 11.24
C VAL A 72 13.74 -10.47 10.73
N VAL A 73 12.83 -10.41 9.77
CA VAL A 73 12.05 -11.57 9.31
C VAL A 73 11.84 -11.52 7.80
N PRO A 74 11.60 -12.66 7.14
CA PRO A 74 11.15 -12.66 5.75
C PRO A 74 9.81 -11.91 5.62
N LEU A 75 9.66 -11.11 4.57
CA LEU A 75 8.43 -10.37 4.31
C LEU A 75 7.34 -11.34 3.82
N ALA A 76 6.33 -11.56 4.64
CA ALA A 76 5.11 -12.28 4.32
C ALA A 76 3.92 -11.34 4.46
N ALA A 77 3.63 -10.59 3.39
CA ALA A 77 2.68 -9.49 3.42
C ALA A 77 1.90 -9.38 2.11
N ARG A 78 0.78 -8.66 2.18
CA ARG A 78 -0.12 -8.43 1.03
C ARG A 78 -0.74 -7.04 1.08
N ARG A 79 -1.15 -6.56 -0.09
CA ARG A 79 -2.06 -5.41 -0.24
C ARG A 79 -3.30 -5.89 -0.98
N GLY A 80 -4.42 -5.96 -0.29
CA GLY A 80 -5.60 -6.64 -0.83
C GLY A 80 -5.32 -8.14 -1.07
N ALA A 81 -5.66 -8.65 -2.25
CA ALA A 81 -5.34 -10.02 -2.67
C ALA A 81 -3.90 -10.18 -3.17
N ALA A 82 -3.22 -9.09 -3.56
CA ALA A 82 -1.88 -9.16 -4.11
C ALA A 82 -0.84 -9.33 -2.99
N GLU A 83 -0.09 -10.44 -3.04
CA GLU A 83 1.04 -10.65 -2.17
C GLU A 83 2.22 -9.76 -2.57
N ALA A 84 3.00 -9.32 -1.57
CA ALA A 84 4.22 -8.59 -1.83
C ALA A 84 5.19 -9.46 -2.65
N PRO A 85 5.78 -8.94 -3.74
CA PRO A 85 6.66 -9.73 -4.59
C PRO A 85 8.02 -10.01 -3.93
N TYR A 86 8.45 -9.18 -2.99
CA TYR A 86 9.65 -9.39 -2.20
C TYR A 86 9.39 -10.37 -1.05
N ARG A 87 10.29 -11.33 -0.87
CA ARG A 87 10.20 -12.39 0.14
C ARG A 87 11.44 -12.46 1.03
N GLY A 88 12.40 -11.56 0.82
CA GLY A 88 13.62 -11.50 1.63
C GLY A 88 13.38 -10.89 3.00
N ALA A 89 14.44 -10.85 3.80
CA ALA A 89 14.41 -10.27 5.14
C ALA A 89 14.11 -8.76 5.11
N VAL A 90 13.27 -8.30 6.03
CA VAL A 90 12.97 -6.89 6.28
C VAL A 90 13.12 -6.58 7.76
N TYR A 91 13.32 -5.32 8.08
CA TYR A 91 13.22 -4.81 9.45
C TYR A 91 11.76 -4.53 9.78
N VAL A 92 11.22 -5.15 10.80
CA VAL A 92 9.93 -4.77 11.41
C VAL A 92 10.20 -3.72 12.47
N LEU A 93 9.44 -2.63 12.44
CA LEU A 93 9.65 -1.45 13.28
C LEU A 93 8.51 -1.29 14.30
N ASP A 94 8.82 -0.70 15.45
CA ASP A 94 7.84 -0.33 16.47
C ASP A 94 7.27 1.08 16.30
N CYS A 95 7.76 1.83 15.32
CA CYS A 95 7.28 3.17 14.99
C CYS A 95 6.39 3.17 13.74
N THR A 96 5.46 4.09 13.68
CA THR A 96 4.47 4.16 12.59
C THR A 96 5.12 4.61 11.28
N THR A 97 5.23 3.70 10.32
CA THR A 97 5.81 3.95 8.99
C THR A 97 4.93 3.44 7.86
N ASN A 98 3.72 3.02 8.15
CA ASN A 98 2.76 2.48 7.18
C ASN A 98 1.71 3.51 6.72
N ASN A 99 1.99 4.79 6.90
CA ASN A 99 1.11 5.88 6.46
C ASN A 99 1.37 6.23 4.98
N PRO A 100 0.36 6.71 4.26
CA PRO A 100 0.54 7.30 2.94
C PRO A 100 1.63 8.40 2.95
N GLY A 101 2.57 8.33 2.00
CA GLY A 101 3.71 9.26 1.91
C GLY A 101 4.98 8.80 2.62
N SER A 102 4.95 7.73 3.42
CA SER A 102 6.15 7.23 4.11
C SER A 102 7.04 6.33 3.24
N ALA A 103 6.47 5.60 2.29
CA ALA A 103 7.20 4.69 1.42
C ALA A 103 8.36 5.39 0.68
N GLY A 104 9.52 4.75 0.63
CA GLY A 104 10.73 5.31 0.03
C GLY A 104 11.54 6.20 0.96
N GLY A 105 11.06 6.49 2.17
CA GLY A 105 11.79 7.23 3.20
C GLY A 105 13.02 6.47 3.72
N ALA A 106 13.94 7.18 4.36
CA ALA A 106 15.16 6.60 4.91
C ALA A 106 14.95 6.08 6.34
N LEU A 107 15.45 4.88 6.61
CA LEU A 107 15.67 4.38 7.97
C LEU A 107 17.15 4.52 8.29
N VAL A 108 17.49 5.28 9.34
CA VAL A 108 18.88 5.51 9.74
C VAL A 108 19.12 5.11 11.21
N ASP A 109 20.38 4.83 11.56
CA ASP A 109 20.78 4.63 12.95
C ASP A 109 21.03 5.96 13.68
N ALA A 110 21.39 5.88 14.96
CA ALA A 110 21.70 7.05 15.79
C ALA A 110 22.94 7.85 15.31
N ARG A 111 23.73 7.31 14.37
CA ARG A 111 24.88 7.96 13.74
C ARG A 111 24.56 8.54 12.36
N GLY A 112 23.29 8.44 11.91
CA GLY A 112 22.86 8.89 10.58
C GLY A 112 23.26 7.94 9.44
N ARG A 113 23.71 6.70 9.72
CA ARG A 113 24.02 5.71 8.68
C ARG A 113 22.73 5.10 8.16
N LEU A 114 22.61 4.96 6.84
CA LEU A 114 21.43 4.34 6.21
C LEU A 114 21.37 2.86 6.56
N LEU A 115 20.31 2.44 7.22
CA LEU A 115 20.00 1.04 7.50
C LEU A 115 19.06 0.43 6.48
N GLY A 116 18.18 1.24 5.88
CA GLY A 116 17.20 0.74 4.92
C GLY A 116 16.26 1.81 4.38
N MET A 117 15.31 1.38 3.56
CA MET A 117 14.25 2.18 2.98
C MET A 117 12.90 1.76 3.55
N LEU A 118 12.09 2.72 3.98
CA LEU A 118 10.74 2.47 4.49
C LEU A 118 9.86 1.86 3.41
N GLY A 119 9.12 0.82 3.79
CA GLY A 119 8.21 0.12 2.93
C GLY A 119 6.85 0.83 2.78
N LYS A 120 6.02 0.29 1.90
CA LYS A 120 4.65 0.77 1.66
C LYS A 120 3.65 0.13 2.62
N GLU A 121 2.38 0.55 2.52
CA GLU A 121 1.29 0.02 3.34
C GLU A 121 0.95 -1.43 2.95
N LEU A 122 1.43 -2.37 3.73
CA LEU A 122 1.16 -3.81 3.58
C LEU A 122 0.59 -4.38 4.88
N ARG A 123 -0.19 -5.46 4.74
CA ARG A 123 -0.66 -6.27 5.87
C ARG A 123 0.06 -7.61 5.90
N SER A 124 0.40 -8.07 7.09
CA SER A 124 0.90 -9.44 7.30
C SER A 124 -0.11 -10.45 6.76
N THR A 125 0.37 -11.44 6.01
CA THR A 125 -0.49 -12.53 5.50
C THR A 125 -0.98 -13.44 6.63
N GLY A 126 -0.20 -13.59 7.71
CA GLY A 126 -0.55 -14.46 8.84
C GLY A 126 -1.49 -13.80 9.85
N SER A 127 -1.22 -12.55 10.24
CA SER A 127 -1.97 -11.87 11.31
C SER A 127 -2.96 -10.81 10.80
N GLY A 128 -2.84 -10.39 9.54
CA GLY A 128 -3.66 -9.31 8.99
C GLY A 128 -3.35 -7.91 9.52
N ILE A 129 -2.37 -7.75 10.43
CA ILE A 129 -1.97 -6.46 10.98
C ILE A 129 -1.20 -5.64 9.94
N TRP A 130 -1.29 -4.32 10.03
CA TRP A 130 -0.46 -3.42 9.24
C TRP A 130 1.00 -3.52 9.67
N LEU A 131 1.90 -3.63 8.69
CA LEU A 131 3.33 -3.74 8.95
C LEU A 131 4.01 -2.38 8.85
N ASN A 132 4.76 -2.04 9.88
CA ASN A 132 5.77 -1.00 9.84
C ASN A 132 7.09 -1.70 9.51
N TYR A 133 7.63 -1.50 8.30
CA TYR A 133 8.82 -2.22 7.89
C TYR A 133 9.74 -1.39 6.99
N ALA A 134 10.98 -1.82 6.90
CA ALA A 134 11.96 -1.26 5.98
C ALA A 134 12.74 -2.36 5.26
N LEU A 135 13.05 -2.13 3.98
CA LEU A 135 13.95 -2.94 3.18
C LEU A 135 15.40 -2.61 3.59
N PRO A 136 16.24 -3.61 3.94
CA PRO A 136 17.62 -3.37 4.33
C PRO A 136 18.47 -2.68 3.25
N ALA A 137 19.45 -1.88 3.67
CA ALA A 137 20.28 -1.09 2.75
C ALA A 137 21.11 -1.94 1.78
N ASP A 138 21.56 -3.14 2.19
CA ASP A 138 22.25 -4.07 1.31
C ASP A 138 21.36 -4.60 0.18
N GLU A 139 20.06 -4.77 0.44
CA GLU A 139 19.08 -5.13 -0.60
C GLU A 139 18.77 -3.95 -1.55
N LEU A 140 18.83 -2.70 -1.04
CA LEU A 140 18.78 -1.51 -1.89
C LEU A 140 19.95 -1.45 -2.84
N ALA A 141 21.18 -1.64 -2.30
CA ALA A 141 22.41 -1.63 -3.11
C ALA A 141 22.37 -2.70 -4.20
N LYS A 142 21.92 -3.92 -3.88
CA LYS A 142 21.72 -4.99 -4.87
C LYS A 142 20.71 -4.60 -5.93
N GLY A 143 19.54 -4.06 -5.53
CA GLY A 143 18.51 -3.64 -6.47
C GLY A 143 19.00 -2.55 -7.41
N CYS A 144 19.71 -1.54 -6.93
CA CYS A 144 20.32 -0.51 -7.77
C CYS A 144 21.31 -1.10 -8.77
N ALA A 145 22.22 -1.98 -8.32
CA ALA A 145 23.20 -2.62 -9.18
C ALA A 145 22.54 -3.51 -10.26
N GLU A 146 21.49 -4.27 -9.90
CA GLU A 146 20.71 -5.09 -10.85
C GLU A 146 19.99 -4.21 -11.88
N ILE A 147 19.45 -3.04 -11.48
CA ILE A 147 18.82 -2.08 -12.40
C ILE A 147 19.85 -1.51 -13.37
N GLU A 148 21.01 -1.06 -12.88
CA GLU A 148 22.10 -0.49 -13.69
C GLU A 148 22.66 -1.51 -14.69
N ALA A 149 22.79 -2.76 -14.26
CA ALA A 149 23.24 -3.87 -15.11
C ALA A 149 22.17 -4.37 -16.10
N GLY A 150 20.92 -3.92 -15.98
CA GLY A 150 19.80 -4.44 -16.78
C GLY A 150 19.43 -5.89 -16.50
N THR A 151 19.86 -6.43 -15.34
CA THR A 151 19.67 -7.84 -14.95
C THR A 151 18.48 -8.08 -14.03
N VAL A 152 17.65 -7.06 -13.81
CA VAL A 152 16.45 -7.18 -12.98
C VAL A 152 15.53 -8.26 -13.54
N ALA A 153 15.31 -9.30 -12.75
CA ALA A 153 14.34 -10.33 -13.09
C ALA A 153 12.94 -9.68 -13.16
N ARG A 154 12.31 -9.69 -14.34
CA ARG A 154 10.89 -9.35 -14.44
C ARG A 154 10.11 -10.37 -13.64
N PRO A 155 9.28 -9.96 -12.67
CA PRO A 155 8.31 -10.86 -12.07
C PRO A 155 7.50 -11.46 -13.23
N ALA A 156 7.23 -12.75 -13.16
CA ALA A 156 6.20 -13.32 -14.03
C ALA A 156 4.99 -12.39 -13.89
N ALA A 157 4.48 -11.92 -15.01
CA ALA A 157 3.32 -11.03 -15.00
C ALA A 157 2.19 -11.81 -14.33
N VAL A 158 1.98 -11.54 -13.04
CA VAL A 158 0.71 -11.86 -12.42
C VAL A 158 -0.24 -10.91 -13.12
N GLU A 159 -1.01 -11.40 -14.08
CA GLU A 159 -2.13 -10.68 -14.63
C GLU A 159 -3.08 -10.38 -13.45
N MET A 160 -2.80 -9.31 -12.74
CA MET A 160 -3.78 -8.75 -11.82
C MET A 160 -4.91 -8.23 -12.70
N ARG A 161 -5.92 -9.04 -12.88
CA ARG A 161 -7.16 -8.56 -13.47
C ARG A 161 -7.72 -7.53 -12.51
N PRO A 162 -7.87 -6.27 -12.91
CA PRO A 162 -8.49 -5.29 -12.06
C PRO A 162 -9.87 -5.78 -11.65
N PHE A 163 -10.25 -5.52 -10.43
CA PHE A 163 -11.60 -5.82 -9.97
C PHE A 163 -12.59 -5.02 -10.84
N ASP A 164 -13.55 -5.70 -11.46
CA ASP A 164 -14.63 -5.06 -12.19
C ASP A 164 -15.83 -4.84 -11.24
N PRO A 165 -16.11 -3.58 -10.84
CA PRO A 165 -17.22 -3.28 -9.94
C PRO A 165 -18.58 -3.75 -10.47
N ARG A 166 -18.73 -3.85 -11.79
CA ARG A 166 -19.95 -4.32 -12.44
C ARG A 166 -20.30 -5.76 -12.08
N ARG A 167 -19.29 -6.57 -11.72
CA ARG A 167 -19.49 -7.96 -11.30
C ARG A 167 -20.21 -8.09 -9.97
N LEU A 168 -20.25 -7.04 -9.16
CA LEU A 168 -21.06 -7.02 -7.94
C LEU A 168 -22.54 -6.91 -8.24
N GLY A 169 -22.90 -6.33 -9.39
CA GLY A 169 -24.28 -6.09 -9.80
C GLY A 169 -24.95 -4.96 -9.02
N ILE A 170 -24.17 -3.98 -8.56
CA ILE A 170 -24.67 -2.79 -7.89
C ILE A 170 -24.80 -1.68 -8.92
N VAL A 171 -25.97 -1.08 -8.99
CA VAL A 171 -26.22 0.16 -9.74
C VAL A 171 -26.42 1.27 -8.74
N LEU A 172 -25.52 2.25 -8.74
CA LEU A 172 -25.62 3.43 -7.90
C LEU A 172 -26.34 4.55 -8.64
N VAL A 173 -27.04 5.40 -7.88
CA VAL A 173 -27.68 6.61 -8.42
C VAL A 173 -26.66 7.41 -9.25
N PRO A 174 -27.05 7.90 -10.46
CA PRO A 174 -26.14 8.65 -11.33
C PRO A 174 -25.66 9.95 -10.68
N ASP A 175 -24.44 10.37 -11.01
CA ASP A 175 -23.89 11.64 -10.56
C ASP A 175 -24.65 12.80 -11.19
N LEU A 176 -25.57 13.39 -10.43
CA LEU A 176 -26.32 14.59 -10.80
C LEU A 176 -25.67 15.86 -10.28
N LEU A 177 -24.77 15.72 -9.31
CA LEU A 177 -24.02 16.78 -8.63
C LEU A 177 -22.56 16.33 -8.48
N ASP A 178 -21.64 17.28 -8.26
CA ASP A 178 -20.21 16.99 -8.04
C ASP A 178 -19.94 16.03 -6.86
N SER A 179 -20.93 15.82 -6.00
CA SER A 179 -20.86 14.91 -4.85
C SER A 179 -22.20 14.25 -4.60
N THR A 180 -22.66 13.41 -5.54
CA THR A 180 -23.87 12.62 -5.33
C THR A 180 -23.62 11.50 -4.31
N PRO A 181 -24.38 11.42 -3.20
CA PRO A 181 -24.28 10.33 -2.23
C PRO A 181 -24.49 8.97 -2.90
N PRO A 182 -23.73 7.93 -2.54
CA PRO A 182 -23.74 6.65 -3.24
C PRO A 182 -24.89 5.74 -2.78
N TYR A 183 -26.11 6.13 -3.10
CA TYR A 183 -27.29 5.28 -2.88
C TYR A 183 -27.37 4.17 -3.91
N VAL A 184 -27.77 3.00 -3.47
CA VAL A 184 -28.09 1.86 -4.34
C VAL A 184 -29.42 2.15 -5.06
N GLU A 185 -29.37 2.40 -6.36
CA GLU A 185 -30.56 2.61 -7.20
C GLU A 185 -31.26 1.29 -7.52
N SER A 186 -30.47 0.29 -7.89
CA SER A 186 -30.97 -1.05 -8.20
C SER A 186 -29.86 -2.08 -8.11
N LEU A 187 -30.24 -3.35 -8.13
CA LEU A 187 -29.33 -4.49 -8.14
C LEU A 187 -29.64 -5.38 -9.35
N VAL A 188 -28.59 -5.92 -9.95
CA VAL A 188 -28.77 -6.96 -10.96
C VAL A 188 -29.29 -8.23 -10.25
N PRO A 189 -30.39 -8.83 -10.71
CA PRO A 189 -30.92 -10.07 -10.14
C PRO A 189 -29.83 -11.15 -10.06
N ASP A 190 -29.84 -11.94 -9.00
CA ASP A 190 -28.88 -13.03 -8.75
C ASP A 190 -27.40 -12.62 -8.71
N SER A 191 -27.14 -11.31 -8.60
CA SER A 191 -25.77 -10.80 -8.44
C SER A 191 -25.19 -11.10 -7.06
N PRO A 192 -23.87 -11.02 -6.89
CA PRO A 192 -23.23 -11.13 -5.58
C PRO A 192 -23.81 -10.17 -4.54
N ALA A 193 -24.09 -8.93 -4.92
CA ALA A 193 -24.67 -7.93 -4.03
C ALA A 193 -26.11 -8.27 -3.62
N ALA A 194 -26.93 -8.74 -4.56
CA ALA A 194 -28.31 -9.17 -4.27
C ALA A 194 -28.32 -10.38 -3.34
N ARG A 195 -27.45 -11.38 -3.59
CA ARG A 195 -27.33 -12.56 -2.71
C ARG A 195 -26.78 -12.24 -1.33
N ALA A 196 -25.96 -11.19 -1.22
CA ALA A 196 -25.42 -10.72 0.06
C ALA A 196 -26.43 -9.92 0.89
N GLY A 197 -27.61 -9.64 0.32
CA GLY A 197 -28.67 -8.92 1.03
C GLY A 197 -28.55 -7.40 0.95
N LEU A 198 -27.79 -6.86 -0.01
CA LEU A 198 -27.87 -5.44 -0.34
C LEU A 198 -29.25 -5.16 -0.95
N VAL A 199 -29.81 -4.01 -0.67
CA VAL A 199 -31.14 -3.63 -1.17
C VAL A 199 -31.13 -2.23 -1.77
N ARG A 200 -32.17 -1.90 -2.52
CA ARG A 200 -32.38 -0.55 -3.01
C ARG A 200 -32.46 0.45 -1.85
N ASP A 201 -32.02 1.67 -2.10
CA ASP A 201 -31.97 2.78 -1.15
C ASP A 201 -30.95 2.62 0.00
N ASP A 202 -30.14 1.56 0.02
CA ASP A 202 -28.96 1.49 0.87
C ASP A 202 -27.97 2.61 0.52
N LEU A 203 -27.55 3.38 1.51
CA LEU A 203 -26.50 4.38 1.35
C LEU A 203 -25.13 3.75 1.68
N VAL A 204 -24.26 3.58 0.70
CA VAL A 204 -22.91 3.05 0.93
C VAL A 204 -22.05 4.11 1.62
N ILE A 205 -21.57 3.83 2.82
CA ILE A 205 -20.73 4.74 3.62
C ILE A 205 -19.27 4.30 3.75
N ALA A 206 -18.98 3.01 3.51
CA ALA A 206 -17.61 2.52 3.50
C ALA A 206 -17.44 1.30 2.59
N VAL A 207 -16.23 1.13 2.04
CA VAL A 207 -15.78 -0.04 1.29
C VAL A 207 -14.54 -0.59 2.01
N ASN A 208 -14.60 -1.84 2.48
CA ASN A 208 -13.52 -2.49 3.24
C ASN A 208 -12.99 -1.62 4.41
N GLY A 209 -13.90 -0.92 5.11
CA GLY A 209 -13.56 -0.03 6.22
C GLY A 209 -13.08 1.37 5.82
N ARG A 210 -12.91 1.65 4.52
CA ARG A 210 -12.58 2.99 4.03
C ARG A 210 -13.86 3.79 3.79
N ALA A 211 -14.02 4.90 4.48
CA ALA A 211 -15.17 5.78 4.32
C ALA A 211 -15.27 6.33 2.89
N VAL A 212 -16.49 6.37 2.36
CA VAL A 212 -16.83 6.92 1.04
C VAL A 212 -18.02 7.86 1.16
N ALA A 213 -17.96 9.00 0.48
CA ALA A 213 -19.01 10.03 0.55
C ALA A 213 -19.68 10.30 -0.81
N SER A 214 -19.20 9.67 -1.90
CA SER A 214 -19.74 9.86 -3.23
C SER A 214 -19.65 8.58 -4.06
N ARG A 215 -20.43 8.51 -5.13
CA ARG A 215 -20.37 7.44 -6.12
C ARG A 215 -18.93 7.27 -6.66
N ALA A 216 -18.27 8.36 -7.05
CA ALA A 216 -16.91 8.33 -7.56
C ALA A 216 -15.91 7.78 -6.51
N ALA A 217 -16.15 8.04 -5.21
CA ALA A 217 -15.34 7.47 -4.14
C ALA A 217 -15.53 5.97 -3.99
N VAL A 218 -16.78 5.46 -4.14
CA VAL A 218 -17.08 4.02 -4.15
C VAL A 218 -16.40 3.35 -5.34
N GLU A 219 -16.57 3.88 -6.55
CA GLU A 219 -15.98 3.33 -7.78
C GLU A 219 -14.46 3.29 -7.68
N ARG A 220 -13.83 4.33 -7.14
CA ARG A 220 -12.39 4.38 -6.91
C ARG A 220 -11.94 3.32 -5.87
N ALA A 221 -12.64 3.24 -4.74
CA ALA A 221 -12.30 2.28 -3.69
C ALA A 221 -12.44 0.82 -4.17
N LEU A 222 -13.45 0.54 -5.01
CA LEU A 222 -13.62 -0.78 -5.64
C LEU A 222 -12.58 -1.02 -6.74
N GLY A 223 -12.23 0.01 -7.54
CA GLY A 223 -11.21 -0.09 -8.59
C GLY A 223 -9.79 -0.34 -8.08
N GLU A 224 -9.51 -0.04 -6.80
CA GLU A 224 -8.23 -0.33 -6.16
C GLU A 224 -8.12 -1.80 -5.67
N LEU A 225 -9.20 -2.58 -5.76
CA LEU A 225 -9.23 -3.99 -5.38
C LEU A 225 -8.73 -4.88 -6.53
N ALA A 226 -8.23 -6.06 -6.18
CA ALA A 226 -7.90 -7.10 -7.15
C ALA A 226 -9.05 -8.11 -7.29
N ALA A 227 -9.08 -8.82 -8.42
CA ALA A 227 -10.03 -9.90 -8.62
C ALA A 227 -9.81 -10.99 -7.55
N GLY A 228 -10.84 -11.25 -6.73
CA GLY A 228 -10.75 -12.19 -5.60
C GLY A 228 -10.61 -11.54 -4.23
N ASP A 229 -10.44 -10.23 -4.17
CA ASP A 229 -10.48 -9.52 -2.89
C ASP A 229 -11.86 -9.62 -2.24
N PRO A 230 -11.94 -9.80 -0.92
CA PRO A 230 -13.19 -9.68 -0.20
C PRO A 230 -13.70 -8.23 -0.34
N VAL A 231 -14.99 -8.10 -0.60
CA VAL A 231 -15.67 -6.79 -0.64
C VAL A 231 -16.68 -6.74 0.49
N ARG A 232 -16.39 -5.92 1.49
CA ARG A 232 -17.32 -5.59 2.56
C ARG A 232 -17.79 -4.15 2.39
N LEU A 233 -19.10 -3.95 2.34
CA LEU A 233 -19.71 -2.64 2.30
C LEU A 233 -20.35 -2.35 3.66
N ALA A 234 -20.07 -1.17 4.22
CA ALA A 234 -20.91 -0.63 5.27
C ALA A 234 -21.95 0.27 4.61
N VAL A 235 -23.23 0.02 4.90
CA VAL A 235 -24.34 0.80 4.35
C VAL A 235 -25.22 1.33 5.48
N VAL A 236 -25.90 2.45 5.24
CA VAL A 236 -26.97 2.92 6.10
C VAL A 236 -28.30 2.50 5.47
N ARG A 237 -29.08 1.74 6.22
CA ARG A 237 -30.41 1.26 5.90
C ARG A 237 -31.36 1.65 7.02
N ASP A 238 -32.43 2.39 6.72
CA ASP A 238 -33.39 2.85 7.73
C ASP A 238 -32.73 3.52 8.96
N GLY A 239 -31.65 4.27 8.73
CA GLY A 239 -30.91 4.95 9.79
C GLY A 239 -29.93 4.06 10.59
N VAL A 240 -29.82 2.77 10.25
CA VAL A 240 -28.92 1.82 10.93
C VAL A 240 -27.76 1.45 10.01
N VAL A 241 -26.56 1.35 10.57
CA VAL A 241 -25.38 0.86 9.83
C VAL A 241 -25.42 -0.67 9.76
N VAL A 242 -25.33 -1.20 8.55
CA VAL A 242 -25.31 -2.64 8.25
C VAL A 242 -24.05 -2.98 7.47
N ASP A 243 -23.32 -4.00 7.89
CA ASP A 243 -22.20 -4.56 7.13
C ASP A 243 -22.69 -5.66 6.19
N VAL A 244 -22.32 -5.55 4.91
CA VAL A 244 -22.71 -6.49 3.86
C VAL A 244 -21.45 -7.04 3.16
N ASP A 245 -21.20 -8.34 3.27
CA ASP A 245 -20.10 -9.02 2.58
C ASP A 245 -20.54 -9.42 1.15
N VAL A 246 -20.08 -8.67 0.16
CA VAL A 246 -20.51 -8.77 -1.25
C VAL A 246 -19.53 -9.58 -2.10
N GLY A 247 -18.35 -9.83 -1.61
CA GLY A 247 -17.26 -10.50 -2.36
C GLY A 247 -17.29 -12.03 -2.23
N PRO A 248 -16.40 -12.72 -2.96
CA PRO A 248 -16.23 -14.15 -2.79
C PRO A 248 -15.84 -14.43 -1.34
N ARG A 249 -16.59 -15.29 -0.67
CA ARG A 249 -16.15 -15.82 0.63
C ARG A 249 -14.81 -16.51 0.42
N PRO A 250 -13.85 -16.40 1.35
CA PRO A 250 -12.69 -17.28 1.33
C PRO A 250 -13.23 -18.70 1.24
N GLN A 251 -12.88 -19.41 0.17
CA GLN A 251 -13.22 -20.81 0.09
C GLN A 251 -12.55 -21.47 1.28
N ASP A 252 -13.33 -22.07 2.15
CA ASP A 252 -12.86 -23.02 3.14
C ASP A 252 -11.99 -24.01 2.36
N LYS A 253 -10.71 -24.06 2.68
CA LYS A 253 -9.83 -25.08 2.13
C LYS A 253 -10.41 -26.42 2.60
N GLU A 254 -11.16 -27.06 1.73
CA GLU A 254 -11.49 -28.47 1.92
C GLU A 254 -10.19 -29.22 2.17
N THR A 255 -10.09 -29.70 3.40
CA THR A 255 -9.10 -30.67 3.83
C THR A 255 -9.22 -31.90 2.93
N ARG A 256 -8.20 -32.14 2.12
CA ARG A 256 -7.86 -33.46 1.59
C ARG A 256 -6.38 -33.75 1.81
#